data_5ab1d18152d4aacd3b241ed16eedaa66
#
_entry.id   5ab1d18152d4aacd3b241ed16eedaa66
#
_cell.length_a   1.000
_cell.length_b   1.000
_cell.length_c   1.000
_cell.angle_alpha   90.00
_cell.angle_beta   90.00
_cell.angle_gamma   90.00
#
_symmetry.space_group_name_H-M   'P 1'
#
loop_
_entity.id
_entity.type
_entity.pdbx_description
1 polymer ?
#
loop_
_entity_poly.entity_id
_entity_poly.type
_entity_poly.pdbx_seq_one_letter_code
_entity_poly.pdbx_strand_id
1 'polypeptide(L)'
;MTKKAPIIIGESTFGSKAEATRFYKAILERYSPGTKLNEVDVCSILALCKLQWDPNSESKIDAIIVDYHPAHKETKCFQIEIDGDLHLFSYIISINGGISDMRLFSRACRFAVANSLRDYKKEIFKNRPVRCALTNEVTEWEECQVDHKAPLTFSVIVKSFAVAQNIDFSRIEYKFDNLIDEFADEELAVKFREFHERMAVLRILAKNANIKLSASARITPTRKDTALAARAQKTEIINSASSPSKNDA
;
A
#
# COMPACT_ATOMS: atom_id res chain seq x y z
N MET A 1 -2.01 3.54 34.65
CA MET A 1 -2.30 3.85 33.22
C MET A 1 -1.50 5.08 32.85
N THR A 2 -0.44 4.94 32.06
CA THR A 2 0.36 6.06 31.54
C THR A 2 -0.49 6.88 30.57
N LYS A 3 -0.81 8.13 30.90
CA LYS A 3 -1.41 9.08 29.95
C LYS A 3 -0.48 9.21 28.74
N LYS A 4 -0.99 8.90 27.56
CA LYS A 4 -0.25 9.16 26.32
C LYS A 4 0.01 10.67 26.21
N ALA A 5 1.19 11.04 25.75
CA ALA A 5 1.53 12.45 25.51
C ALA A 5 0.55 13.07 24.50
N PRO A 6 0.17 14.34 24.68
CA PRO A 6 -0.67 15.05 23.72
C PRO A 6 0.05 15.18 22.38
N ILE A 7 -0.74 15.29 21.31
CA ILE A 7 -0.22 15.48 19.95
C ILE A 7 -0.40 16.95 19.60
N ILE A 8 0.70 17.59 19.21
CA ILE A 8 0.72 18.98 18.79
C ILE A 8 0.84 19.04 17.27
N ILE A 9 -0.07 19.72 16.60
CA ILE A 9 -0.08 19.94 15.15
C ILE A 9 -0.32 21.43 14.93
N GLY A 10 0.72 22.14 14.50
CA GLY A 10 0.71 23.60 14.47
C GLY A 10 0.41 24.17 15.86
N GLU A 11 -0.59 25.03 15.97
CA GLU A 11 -1.03 25.63 17.23
C GLU A 11 -2.05 24.76 18.00
N SER A 12 -2.52 23.69 17.40
CA SER A 12 -3.56 22.81 17.97
C SER A 12 -2.96 21.68 18.80
N THR A 13 -3.53 21.44 19.98
CA THR A 13 -3.13 20.34 20.87
C THR A 13 -4.29 19.35 21.01
N PHE A 14 -4.01 18.08 20.75
CA PHE A 14 -4.98 16.98 20.81
C PHE A 14 -4.57 15.95 21.87
N GLY A 15 -5.51 15.50 22.68
CA GLY A 15 -5.25 14.45 23.69
C GLY A 15 -5.01 13.06 23.08
N SER A 16 -5.33 12.85 21.80
CA SER A 16 -5.11 11.58 21.11
C SER A 16 -5.13 11.72 19.58
N LYS A 17 -4.54 10.72 18.86
CA LYS A 17 -4.66 10.61 17.40
C LYS A 17 -6.12 10.53 16.92
N ALA A 18 -6.98 9.88 17.68
CA ALA A 18 -8.40 9.77 17.36
C ALA A 18 -9.11 11.13 17.42
N GLU A 19 -8.72 11.99 18.38
CA GLU A 19 -9.25 13.36 18.48
C GLU A 19 -8.78 14.21 17.30
N ALA A 20 -7.47 14.21 16.98
CA ALA A 20 -6.94 14.87 15.80
C ALA A 20 -7.65 14.38 14.52
N THR A 21 -7.82 13.06 14.37
CA THR A 21 -8.52 12.48 13.21
C THR A 21 -9.95 12.99 13.09
N ARG A 22 -10.71 13.10 14.20
CA ARG A 22 -12.07 13.65 14.20
C ARG A 22 -12.08 15.12 13.78
N PHE A 23 -11.14 15.92 14.28
CA PHE A 23 -11.02 17.33 13.92
C PHE A 23 -10.82 17.53 12.43
N TYR A 24 -9.82 16.86 11.83
CA TYR A 24 -9.53 16.99 10.40
C TYR A 24 -10.62 16.35 9.52
N LYS A 25 -11.28 15.30 9.99
CA LYS A 25 -12.46 14.76 9.32
C LYS A 25 -13.59 15.78 9.30
N ALA A 26 -13.83 16.49 10.39
CA ALA A 26 -14.86 17.53 10.46
C ALA A 26 -14.56 18.71 9.49
N ILE A 27 -13.31 19.06 9.25
CA ILE A 27 -12.92 20.00 8.20
C ILE A 27 -13.31 19.43 6.83
N LEU A 28 -12.91 18.21 6.51
CA LEU A 28 -13.22 17.56 5.23
C LEU A 28 -14.72 17.51 4.93
N GLU A 29 -15.54 17.22 5.95
CA GLU A 29 -16.99 17.08 5.78
C GLU A 29 -17.73 18.42 5.61
N ARG A 30 -17.12 19.55 6.03
CA ARG A 30 -17.70 20.89 5.86
C ARG A 30 -17.84 21.33 4.42
N TYR A 31 -17.01 20.80 3.53
CA TYR A 31 -16.90 21.25 2.16
C TYR A 31 -17.57 20.30 1.18
N SER A 32 -18.21 20.88 0.16
CA SER A 32 -18.66 20.12 -1.01
C SER A 32 -17.47 19.77 -1.91
N PRO A 33 -17.52 18.63 -2.65
CA PRO A 33 -16.51 18.32 -3.64
C PRO A 33 -16.30 19.46 -4.65
N GLY A 34 -15.06 19.68 -5.07
CA GLY A 34 -14.64 20.76 -5.94
C GLY A 34 -14.46 22.12 -5.25
N THR A 35 -14.58 22.21 -3.91
CA THR A 35 -14.51 23.47 -3.17
C THR A 35 -13.13 23.71 -2.56
N LYS A 36 -12.59 24.93 -2.73
CA LYS A 36 -11.37 25.39 -2.04
C LYS A 36 -11.67 25.68 -0.57
N LEU A 37 -10.71 25.38 0.31
CA LEU A 37 -10.79 25.66 1.74
C LEU A 37 -10.70 27.19 1.99
N ASN A 38 -11.32 27.64 3.09
CA ASN A 38 -11.11 28.98 3.62
C ASN A 38 -9.73 29.08 4.30
N GLU A 39 -9.28 30.30 4.59
CA GLU A 39 -7.95 30.57 5.17
C GLU A 39 -7.69 29.85 6.49
N VAL A 40 -8.68 29.76 7.37
CA VAL A 40 -8.55 29.12 8.70
C VAL A 40 -8.31 27.61 8.55
N ASP A 41 -9.09 26.96 7.69
CA ASP A 41 -8.95 25.54 7.44
C ASP A 41 -7.69 25.23 6.61
N VAL A 42 -7.27 26.13 5.69
CA VAL A 42 -5.98 26.04 5.00
C VAL A 42 -4.82 26.00 6.01
N CYS A 43 -4.78 26.94 6.97
CA CYS A 43 -3.73 26.94 8.01
C CYS A 43 -3.67 25.61 8.78
N SER A 44 -4.84 25.03 9.10
CA SER A 44 -4.91 23.74 9.78
C SER A 44 -4.33 22.60 8.94
N ILE A 45 -4.61 22.56 7.63
CA ILE A 45 -4.07 21.51 6.74
C ILE A 45 -2.59 21.75 6.47
N LEU A 46 -2.11 22.99 6.30
CA LEU A 46 -0.70 23.33 6.15
C LEU A 46 0.12 22.86 7.34
N ALA A 47 -0.41 22.97 8.56
CA ALA A 47 0.24 22.46 9.76
C ALA A 47 0.46 20.93 9.72
N LEU A 48 -0.46 20.18 9.08
CA LEU A 48 -0.28 18.75 8.81
C LEU A 48 0.73 18.48 7.70
N CYS A 49 0.75 19.31 6.66
CA CYS A 49 1.69 19.17 5.55
C CYS A 49 3.13 19.23 6.04
N LYS A 50 3.43 20.14 6.99
CA LYS A 50 4.76 20.26 7.63
C LYS A 50 5.26 18.98 8.30
N LEU A 51 4.36 18.07 8.69
CA LEU A 51 4.75 16.78 9.27
C LEU A 51 5.22 15.77 8.22
N GLN A 52 4.94 16.00 6.95
CA GLN A 52 5.24 15.05 5.87
C GLN A 52 6.17 15.62 4.79
N TRP A 53 6.15 16.92 4.57
CA TRP A 53 6.82 17.59 3.48
C TRP A 53 7.89 18.53 4.00
N ASP A 54 8.86 18.87 3.14
CA ASP A 54 9.86 19.89 3.45
C ASP A 54 9.17 21.18 3.88
N PRO A 55 9.58 21.77 5.02
CA PRO A 55 9.06 23.06 5.50
C PRO A 55 9.07 24.16 4.45
N ASN A 56 9.96 24.09 3.45
CA ASN A 56 10.06 25.04 2.37
C ASN A 56 9.03 24.80 1.22
N SER A 57 8.29 23.71 1.25
CA SER A 57 7.30 23.39 0.21
C SER A 57 6.02 24.24 0.30
N GLU A 58 5.77 24.92 1.42
CA GLU A 58 4.56 25.75 1.61
C GLU A 58 4.44 26.91 0.61
N SER A 59 5.59 27.48 0.20
CA SER A 59 5.61 28.59 -0.75
C SER A 59 5.12 28.22 -2.16
N LYS A 60 4.90 26.92 -2.42
CA LYS A 60 4.45 26.38 -3.72
C LYS A 60 2.99 25.95 -3.72
N ILE A 61 2.31 25.98 -2.56
CA ILE A 61 0.92 25.54 -2.47
C ILE A 61 0.00 26.67 -2.92
N ASP A 62 -0.70 26.46 -4.05
CA ASP A 62 -1.61 27.43 -4.63
C ASP A 62 -3.00 27.38 -3.98
N ALA A 63 -3.47 26.18 -3.67
CA ALA A 63 -4.76 25.95 -3.02
C ALA A 63 -4.85 24.58 -2.35
N ILE A 64 -5.80 24.46 -1.42
CA ILE A 64 -6.24 23.17 -0.87
C ILE A 64 -7.71 23.00 -1.18
N ILE A 65 -8.05 21.88 -1.80
CA ILE A 65 -9.39 21.60 -2.34
C ILE A 65 -9.92 20.32 -1.68
N VAL A 66 -11.20 20.28 -1.38
CA VAL A 66 -11.90 19.03 -1.06
C VAL A 66 -12.52 18.50 -2.33
N ASP A 67 -12.21 17.25 -2.70
CA ASP A 67 -12.84 16.61 -3.84
C ASP A 67 -12.95 15.09 -3.62
N TYR A 68 -13.58 14.41 -4.57
CA TYR A 68 -13.61 12.96 -4.54
C TYR A 68 -12.25 12.34 -4.91
N HIS A 69 -11.93 11.27 -4.22
CA HIS A 69 -10.72 10.51 -4.52
C HIS A 69 -10.81 9.89 -5.92
N PRO A 70 -9.84 10.07 -6.83
CA PRO A 70 -9.91 9.59 -8.23
C PRO A 70 -10.22 8.10 -8.36
N ALA A 71 -9.65 7.27 -7.47
CA ALA A 71 -9.88 5.82 -7.46
C ALA A 71 -11.09 5.38 -6.61
N HIS A 72 -11.67 6.27 -5.78
CA HIS A 72 -12.77 5.97 -4.85
C HIS A 72 -13.81 7.09 -4.89
N LYS A 73 -14.60 7.12 -5.94
CA LYS A 73 -15.52 8.22 -6.30
C LYS A 73 -16.58 8.59 -5.25
N GLU A 74 -16.73 7.82 -4.20
CA GLU A 74 -17.64 8.12 -3.06
C GLU A 74 -16.89 8.64 -1.83
N THR A 75 -15.57 8.72 -1.88
CA THR A 75 -14.74 9.12 -0.74
C THR A 75 -14.16 10.50 -0.97
N LYS A 76 -14.50 11.47 -0.12
CA LYS A 76 -13.87 12.79 -0.12
C LYS A 76 -12.41 12.70 0.35
N CYS A 77 -11.56 13.52 -0.23
CA CYS A 77 -10.17 13.71 0.17
C CYS A 77 -9.74 15.17 0.03
N PHE A 78 -8.66 15.53 0.71
CA PHE A 78 -7.96 16.78 0.42
C PHE A 78 -7.07 16.59 -0.81
N GLN A 79 -7.06 17.58 -1.66
CA GLN A 79 -6.15 17.72 -2.79
C GLN A 79 -5.39 19.02 -2.64
N ILE A 80 -4.10 19.02 -2.83
CA ILE A 80 -3.22 20.17 -2.72
C ILE A 80 -2.79 20.55 -4.13
N GLU A 81 -3.10 21.76 -4.54
CA GLU A 81 -2.70 22.34 -5.82
C GLU A 81 -1.30 22.94 -5.68
N ILE A 82 -0.34 22.47 -6.49
CA ILE A 82 1.04 22.94 -6.55
C ILE A 82 1.40 23.14 -8.01
N ASP A 83 1.77 24.36 -8.41
CA ASP A 83 2.11 24.72 -9.80
C ASP A 83 1.03 24.26 -10.82
N GLY A 84 -0.25 24.27 -10.40
CA GLY A 84 -1.39 23.82 -11.20
C GLY A 84 -1.67 22.32 -11.19
N ASP A 85 -0.83 21.52 -10.58
CA ASP A 85 -1.03 20.08 -10.44
C ASP A 85 -1.72 19.72 -9.11
N LEU A 86 -2.64 18.75 -9.13
CA LEU A 86 -3.39 18.28 -7.97
C LEU A 86 -2.75 17.05 -7.34
N HIS A 87 -2.35 17.18 -6.08
CA HIS A 87 -1.74 16.12 -5.28
C HIS A 87 -2.68 15.65 -4.17
N LEU A 88 -2.92 14.33 -4.09
CA LEU A 88 -3.72 13.77 -3.00
C LEU A 88 -3.03 13.91 -1.66
N PHE A 89 -3.76 14.38 -0.67
CA PHE A 89 -3.27 14.54 0.68
C PHE A 89 -4.12 13.77 1.70
N SER A 90 -3.47 12.98 2.54
CA SER A 90 -4.12 12.17 3.56
C SER A 90 -3.78 12.65 4.97
N TYR A 91 -4.71 13.34 5.61
CA TYR A 91 -4.57 13.76 7.01
C TYR A 91 -4.36 12.58 7.97
N ILE A 92 -4.91 11.39 7.67
CA ILE A 92 -4.71 10.19 8.48
C ILE A 92 -3.26 9.73 8.45
N ILE A 93 -2.62 9.77 7.28
CA ILE A 93 -1.21 9.42 7.12
C ILE A 93 -0.35 10.41 7.90
N SER A 94 -0.61 11.71 7.77
CA SER A 94 0.13 12.78 8.46
C SER A 94 0.05 12.64 9.99
N ILE A 95 -1.16 12.48 10.54
CA ILE A 95 -1.37 12.28 11.99
C ILE A 95 -0.64 11.03 12.51
N ASN A 96 -0.43 10.04 11.66
CA ASN A 96 0.28 8.81 12.02
C ASN A 96 1.80 8.89 11.86
N GLY A 97 2.35 10.01 11.42
CA GLY A 97 3.78 10.22 11.27
C GLY A 97 4.31 9.87 9.89
N GLY A 98 3.47 10.00 8.87
CA GLY A 98 3.85 9.73 7.47
C GLY A 98 3.67 8.27 7.05
N ILE A 99 4.15 7.98 5.86
CA ILE A 99 4.23 6.61 5.33
C ILE A 99 5.58 6.04 5.74
N SER A 100 5.59 4.94 6.48
CA SER A 100 6.85 4.27 6.81
C SER A 100 7.50 3.67 5.56
N ASP A 101 8.84 3.62 5.54
CA ASP A 101 9.63 3.05 4.44
C ASP A 101 9.17 1.63 4.08
N MET A 102 8.87 0.80 5.09
CA MET A 102 8.31 -0.53 4.89
C MET A 102 6.96 -0.50 4.16
N ARG A 103 6.14 0.52 4.39
CA ARG A 103 4.84 0.68 3.71
C ARG A 103 5.03 1.16 2.29
N LEU A 104 5.95 2.08 2.03
CA LEU A 104 6.35 2.49 0.68
C LEU A 104 6.86 1.29 -0.10
N PHE A 105 7.79 0.54 0.48
CA PHE A 105 8.32 -0.68 -0.11
C PHE A 105 7.21 -1.69 -0.47
N SER A 106 6.28 -1.93 0.45
CA SER A 106 5.14 -2.83 0.21
C SER A 106 4.21 -2.34 -0.91
N ARG A 107 4.06 -1.02 -1.10
CA ARG A 107 3.28 -0.43 -2.19
C ARG A 107 3.98 -0.61 -3.53
N ALA A 108 5.28 -0.34 -3.60
CA ALA A 108 6.10 -0.58 -4.79
C ALA A 108 6.13 -2.09 -5.19
N CYS A 109 6.26 -2.98 -4.21
CA CYS A 109 6.11 -4.41 -4.42
C CYS A 109 4.74 -4.78 -5.02
N ARG A 110 3.66 -4.18 -4.52
CA ARG A 110 2.30 -4.43 -5.04
C ARG A 110 2.16 -3.95 -6.48
N PHE A 111 2.73 -2.80 -6.80
CA PHE A 111 2.74 -2.28 -8.16
C PHE A 111 3.54 -3.21 -9.09
N ALA A 112 4.72 -3.64 -8.68
CA ALA A 112 5.58 -4.53 -9.46
C ALA A 112 4.88 -5.82 -9.92
N VAL A 113 3.93 -6.37 -9.12
CA VAL A 113 3.20 -7.60 -9.45
C VAL A 113 1.78 -7.36 -9.98
N ALA A 114 1.36 -6.11 -10.13
CA ALA A 114 -0.03 -5.78 -10.52
C ALA A 114 -0.44 -6.42 -11.85
N ASN A 115 0.45 -6.40 -12.85
CA ASN A 115 0.20 -7.00 -14.16
C ASN A 115 0.10 -8.53 -14.06
N SER A 116 1.02 -9.18 -13.35
CA SER A 116 1.00 -10.64 -13.15
C SER A 116 -0.29 -11.11 -12.46
N LEU A 117 -0.77 -10.35 -11.46
CA LEU A 117 -2.04 -10.65 -10.80
C LEU A 117 -3.24 -10.45 -11.73
N ARG A 118 -3.19 -9.41 -12.58
CA ARG A 118 -4.23 -9.17 -13.60
C ARG A 118 -4.26 -10.29 -14.63
N ASP A 119 -3.09 -10.73 -15.08
CA ASP A 119 -2.98 -11.80 -16.09
C ASP A 119 -3.40 -13.15 -15.51
N TYR A 120 -3.05 -13.47 -14.26
CA TYR A 120 -3.60 -14.60 -13.52
C TYR A 120 -5.14 -14.57 -13.52
N LYS A 121 -5.73 -13.41 -13.17
CA LYS A 121 -7.18 -13.24 -13.15
C LYS A 121 -7.79 -13.46 -14.54
N LYS A 122 -7.19 -12.90 -15.60
CA LYS A 122 -7.63 -13.10 -16.99
C LYS A 122 -7.63 -14.57 -17.38
N GLU A 123 -6.56 -15.29 -17.00
CA GLU A 123 -6.43 -16.72 -17.33
C GLU A 123 -7.55 -17.55 -16.69
N ILE A 124 -7.81 -17.33 -15.40
CA ILE A 124 -8.90 -18.02 -14.69
C ILE A 124 -10.26 -17.71 -15.33
N PHE A 125 -10.49 -16.48 -15.79
CA PHE A 125 -11.76 -16.07 -16.40
C PHE A 125 -11.98 -16.55 -17.84
N LYS A 126 -10.98 -17.15 -18.48
CA LYS A 126 -11.18 -17.87 -19.74
C LYS A 126 -12.08 -19.11 -19.57
N ASN A 127 -12.01 -19.75 -18.41
CA ASN A 127 -12.74 -20.97 -18.08
C ASN A 127 -13.91 -20.66 -17.14
N ARG A 128 -15.01 -20.12 -17.66
CA ARG A 128 -16.24 -19.81 -16.91
C ARG A 128 -17.08 -21.05 -16.61
N PRO A 129 -17.86 -21.09 -15.51
CA PRO A 129 -18.01 -20.05 -14.48
C PRO A 129 -16.88 -20.05 -13.45
N VAL A 130 -16.45 -18.84 -13.00
CA VAL A 130 -15.45 -18.67 -11.94
C VAL A 130 -16.14 -18.68 -10.58
N ARG A 131 -15.57 -19.41 -9.62
CA ARG A 131 -16.11 -19.54 -8.27
C ARG A 131 -15.17 -18.96 -7.21
N CYS A 132 -15.77 -18.32 -6.21
CA CYS A 132 -15.05 -17.88 -5.03
C CYS A 132 -14.47 -19.07 -4.28
N ALA A 133 -13.16 -19.06 -4.00
CA ALA A 133 -12.48 -20.18 -3.34
C ALA A 133 -12.87 -20.38 -1.86
N LEU A 134 -13.61 -19.44 -1.24
CA LEU A 134 -14.12 -19.57 0.13
C LEU A 134 -15.61 -19.92 0.19
N THR A 135 -16.44 -19.27 -0.63
CA THR A 135 -17.91 -19.44 -0.56
C THR A 135 -18.43 -20.41 -1.60
N ASN A 136 -17.62 -20.80 -2.59
CA ASN A 136 -17.98 -21.58 -3.76
C ASN A 136 -19.09 -20.98 -4.64
N GLU A 137 -19.50 -19.73 -4.37
CA GLU A 137 -20.46 -19.00 -5.19
C GLU A 137 -19.82 -18.53 -6.49
N VAL A 138 -20.59 -18.49 -7.55
CA VAL A 138 -20.15 -17.92 -8.84
C VAL A 138 -19.90 -16.43 -8.64
N THR A 139 -18.82 -15.93 -9.22
CA THR A 139 -18.43 -14.52 -9.13
C THR A 139 -18.06 -13.98 -10.50
N GLU A 140 -18.38 -12.70 -10.71
CA GLU A 140 -18.03 -11.98 -11.91
C GLU A 140 -16.71 -11.22 -11.76
N TRP A 141 -16.15 -10.77 -12.88
CA TRP A 141 -14.87 -10.09 -12.93
C TRP A 141 -14.80 -8.88 -11.98
N GLU A 142 -15.80 -8.03 -12.02
CA GLU A 142 -15.86 -6.80 -11.21
C GLU A 142 -16.10 -7.08 -9.73
N GLU A 143 -16.69 -8.24 -9.39
CA GLU A 143 -17.10 -8.61 -8.03
C GLU A 143 -16.08 -9.48 -7.29
N CYS A 144 -14.92 -9.74 -7.88
CA CYS A 144 -13.89 -10.55 -7.25
C CYS A 144 -12.50 -9.92 -7.29
N GLN A 145 -11.63 -10.44 -6.44
CA GLN A 145 -10.23 -10.04 -6.29
C GLN A 145 -9.32 -11.27 -6.28
N VAL A 146 -8.07 -11.08 -6.72
CA VAL A 146 -7.00 -12.07 -6.52
C VAL A 146 -6.49 -11.92 -5.10
N ASP A 147 -6.48 -13.02 -4.35
CA ASP A 147 -6.01 -13.09 -2.99
C ASP A 147 -4.81 -14.06 -2.87
N HIS A 148 -3.90 -13.74 -1.97
CA HIS A 148 -2.77 -14.58 -1.61
C HIS A 148 -3.17 -15.52 -0.47
N LYS A 149 -3.20 -16.81 -0.74
CA LYS A 149 -3.63 -17.82 0.24
C LYS A 149 -2.66 -17.88 1.42
N ALA A 150 -3.19 -17.81 2.65
CA ALA A 150 -2.40 -18.04 3.85
C ALA A 150 -1.78 -19.45 3.84
N PRO A 151 -0.57 -19.64 4.43
CA PRO A 151 0.17 -18.67 5.24
C PRO A 151 0.98 -17.64 4.43
N LEU A 152 1.14 -17.81 3.11
CA LEU A 152 1.93 -16.96 2.24
C LEU A 152 1.11 -15.75 1.75
N THR A 153 0.60 -14.96 2.69
CA THR A 153 -0.08 -13.72 2.35
C THR A 153 0.87 -12.73 1.68
N PHE A 154 0.36 -11.74 0.96
CA PHE A 154 1.21 -10.74 0.30
C PHE A 154 2.19 -10.08 1.28
N SER A 155 1.75 -9.73 2.50
CA SER A 155 2.64 -9.13 3.50
C SER A 155 3.73 -10.08 3.99
N VAL A 156 3.48 -11.38 4.04
CA VAL A 156 4.50 -12.39 4.33
C VAL A 156 5.53 -12.45 3.20
N ILE A 157 5.07 -12.50 1.96
CA ILE A 157 5.96 -12.55 0.77
C ILE A 157 6.86 -11.31 0.74
N VAL A 158 6.32 -10.10 0.90
CA VAL A 158 7.10 -8.85 0.93
C VAL A 158 8.16 -8.87 2.03
N LYS A 159 7.79 -9.26 3.27
CA LYS A 159 8.74 -9.33 4.38
C LYS A 159 9.81 -10.41 4.18
N SER A 160 9.42 -11.57 3.64
CA SER A 160 10.37 -12.64 3.32
C SER A 160 11.36 -12.21 2.26
N PHE A 161 10.91 -11.52 1.21
CA PHE A 161 11.79 -10.95 0.19
C PHE A 161 12.77 -9.93 0.80
N ALA A 162 12.27 -8.99 1.61
CA ALA A 162 13.11 -7.99 2.25
C ALA A 162 14.23 -8.64 3.10
N VAL A 163 13.90 -9.70 3.86
CA VAL A 163 14.89 -10.45 4.63
C VAL A 163 15.86 -11.20 3.72
N ALA A 164 15.35 -11.88 2.68
CA ALA A 164 16.19 -12.66 1.75
C ALA A 164 17.19 -11.81 0.98
N GLN A 165 16.80 -10.59 0.61
CA GLN A 165 17.64 -9.63 -0.13
C GLN A 165 18.41 -8.67 0.80
N ASN A 166 18.27 -8.80 2.12
CA ASN A 166 18.87 -7.90 3.12
C ASN A 166 18.57 -6.41 2.81
N ILE A 167 17.29 -6.10 2.52
CA ILE A 167 16.85 -4.76 2.11
C ILE A 167 16.99 -3.77 3.26
N ASP A 168 17.73 -2.69 3.00
CA ASP A 168 17.70 -1.47 3.80
C ASP A 168 16.67 -0.52 3.20
N PHE A 169 15.50 -0.42 3.82
CA PHE A 169 14.37 0.37 3.33
C PHE A 169 14.69 1.86 3.17
N SER A 170 15.62 2.39 3.97
CA SER A 170 16.02 3.80 3.92
C SER A 170 16.82 4.17 2.66
N ARG A 171 17.32 3.17 1.94
CA ARG A 171 18.11 3.33 0.72
C ARG A 171 17.35 3.05 -0.57
N ILE A 172 16.06 2.70 -0.45
CA ILE A 172 15.26 2.42 -1.63
C ILE A 172 14.74 3.73 -2.21
N GLU A 173 15.05 3.95 -3.47
CA GLU A 173 14.50 5.07 -4.24
C GLU A 173 13.23 4.67 -4.94
N TYR A 174 12.27 5.59 -4.98
CA TYR A 174 10.96 5.40 -5.61
C TYR A 174 10.71 6.47 -6.66
N LYS A 175 10.04 6.06 -7.75
CA LYS A 175 9.43 6.99 -8.69
C LYS A 175 7.99 7.22 -8.24
N PHE A 176 7.58 8.49 -8.22
CA PHE A 176 6.23 8.88 -7.88
C PHE A 176 5.58 9.42 -9.16
N ASP A 177 4.82 8.59 -9.83
CA ASP A 177 4.02 9.01 -10.97
C ASP A 177 2.53 8.72 -10.68
N ASN A 178 1.70 9.75 -10.80
CA ASN A 178 0.24 9.65 -10.66
C ASN A 178 -0.24 8.82 -9.43
N LEU A 179 0.35 9.04 -8.25
CA LEU A 179 0.04 8.38 -6.98
C LEU A 179 0.48 6.91 -6.89
N ILE A 180 1.33 6.48 -7.78
CA ILE A 180 1.87 5.13 -7.82
C ILE A 180 3.28 5.17 -7.25
N ASP A 181 3.54 4.38 -6.20
CA ASP A 181 4.90 4.16 -5.72
C ASP A 181 5.51 3.02 -6.52
N GLU A 182 6.49 3.33 -7.33
CA GLU A 182 7.23 2.39 -8.16
C GLU A 182 8.69 2.37 -7.73
N PHE A 183 9.35 1.22 -7.79
CA PHE A 183 10.79 1.18 -7.59
C PHE A 183 11.51 1.98 -8.68
N ALA A 184 12.44 2.85 -8.29
CA ALA A 184 13.33 3.50 -9.25
C ALA A 184 14.29 2.48 -9.89
N ASP A 185 14.69 1.46 -9.13
CA ASP A 185 15.49 0.32 -9.56
C ASP A 185 14.61 -0.78 -10.17
N GLU A 186 14.63 -0.89 -11.50
CA GLU A 186 13.88 -1.94 -12.23
C GLU A 186 14.42 -3.34 -11.93
N GLU A 187 15.71 -3.51 -11.64
CA GLU A 187 16.27 -4.82 -11.28
C GLU A 187 15.67 -5.32 -9.96
N LEU A 188 15.45 -4.45 -8.99
CA LEU A 188 14.77 -4.78 -7.74
C LEU A 188 13.31 -5.18 -7.99
N ALA A 189 12.62 -4.47 -8.90
CA ALA A 189 11.25 -4.82 -9.30
C ALA A 189 11.20 -6.21 -9.97
N VAL A 190 12.15 -6.53 -10.86
CA VAL A 190 12.25 -7.85 -11.49
C VAL A 190 12.51 -8.93 -10.45
N LYS A 191 13.47 -8.75 -9.56
CA LYS A 191 13.78 -9.70 -8.47
C LYS A 191 12.57 -9.96 -7.59
N PHE A 192 11.78 -8.92 -7.31
CA PHE A 192 10.56 -9.11 -6.51
C PHE A 192 9.48 -9.88 -7.30
N ARG A 193 9.29 -9.60 -8.59
CA ARG A 193 8.33 -10.34 -9.45
C ARG A 193 8.65 -11.84 -9.47
N GLU A 194 9.91 -12.19 -9.72
CA GLU A 194 10.36 -13.59 -9.73
C GLU A 194 10.20 -14.27 -8.37
N PHE A 195 10.54 -13.56 -7.28
CA PHE A 195 10.34 -14.07 -5.94
C PHE A 195 8.86 -14.31 -5.65
N HIS A 196 8.01 -13.34 -6.00
CA HIS A 196 6.57 -13.43 -5.82
C HIS A 196 5.98 -14.62 -6.59
N GLU A 197 6.38 -14.81 -7.85
CA GLU A 197 5.90 -15.90 -8.69
C GLU A 197 6.20 -17.27 -8.08
N ARG A 198 7.40 -17.45 -7.53
CA ARG A 198 7.77 -18.70 -6.84
C ARG A 198 7.03 -18.93 -5.53
N MET A 199 6.69 -17.87 -4.81
CA MET A 199 6.14 -17.97 -3.45
C MET A 199 4.62 -17.86 -3.40
N ALA A 200 3.98 -17.17 -4.34
CA ALA A 200 2.57 -16.84 -4.26
C ALA A 200 1.68 -18.03 -4.60
N VAL A 201 0.77 -18.36 -3.69
CA VAL A 201 -0.38 -19.24 -3.97
C VAL A 201 -1.61 -18.36 -4.10
N LEU A 202 -2.06 -18.15 -5.35
CA LEU A 202 -3.14 -17.25 -5.68
C LEU A 202 -4.48 -17.98 -5.76
N ARG A 203 -5.56 -17.23 -5.47
CA ARG A 203 -6.95 -17.69 -5.61
C ARG A 203 -7.88 -16.52 -5.92
N ILE A 204 -9.07 -16.82 -6.44
CA ILE A 204 -10.11 -15.82 -6.64
C ILE A 204 -11.04 -15.81 -5.43
N LEU A 205 -11.28 -14.65 -4.86
CA LEU A 205 -12.26 -14.43 -3.79
C LEU A 205 -13.28 -13.36 -4.21
N ALA A 206 -14.54 -13.57 -3.88
CA ALA A 206 -15.54 -12.52 -3.94
C ALA A 206 -15.14 -11.35 -3.01
N LYS A 207 -15.37 -10.11 -3.42
CA LYS A 207 -14.96 -8.91 -2.66
C LYS A 207 -15.40 -8.97 -1.20
N ASN A 208 -16.67 -9.34 -0.95
CA ASN A 208 -17.22 -9.43 0.41
C ASN A 208 -16.53 -10.52 1.25
N ALA A 209 -16.19 -11.65 0.66
CA ALA A 209 -15.47 -12.73 1.33
C ALA A 209 -14.05 -12.30 1.66
N ASN A 210 -13.37 -11.61 0.74
CA ASN A 210 -12.02 -11.09 0.94
C ASN A 210 -11.95 -10.02 2.05
N ILE A 211 -12.93 -9.11 2.11
CA ILE A 211 -13.03 -8.10 3.17
C ILE A 211 -13.21 -8.75 4.54
N LYS A 212 -14.11 -9.73 4.67
CA LYS A 212 -14.34 -10.47 5.92
C LYS A 212 -13.08 -11.23 6.37
N LEU A 213 -12.39 -11.88 5.43
CA LEU A 213 -11.14 -12.57 5.70
C LEU A 213 -10.05 -11.60 6.19
N SER A 214 -9.91 -10.44 5.55
CA SER A 214 -8.92 -9.41 5.93
C SER A 214 -9.17 -8.84 7.32
N ALA A 215 -10.42 -8.77 7.77
CA ALA A 215 -10.78 -8.29 9.10
C ALA A 215 -10.47 -9.32 10.19
N SER A 216 -10.70 -10.63 9.91
CA SER A 216 -10.58 -11.73 10.88
C SER A 216 -9.22 -12.41 10.90
N ALA A 217 -8.48 -12.38 9.80
CA ALA A 217 -7.27 -13.16 9.60
C ALA A 217 -6.07 -12.31 9.12
N ARG A 218 -5.86 -11.14 9.72
CA ARG A 218 -4.57 -10.44 9.61
C ARG A 218 -3.51 -11.21 10.36
N ILE A 219 -3.07 -12.32 9.76
CA ILE A 219 -1.92 -13.07 10.25
C ILE A 219 -0.72 -12.14 10.13
N THR A 220 -0.23 -11.64 11.25
CA THR A 220 1.05 -10.95 11.30
C THR A 220 2.12 -12.02 11.20
N PRO A 221 3.00 -12.01 10.15
CA PRO A 221 4.05 -13.00 10.04
C PRO A 221 4.95 -12.94 11.26
N THR A 222 5.19 -14.06 11.88
CA THR A 222 6.18 -14.14 12.93
C THR A 222 7.58 -14.05 12.32
N ARG A 223 8.57 -13.64 13.12
CA ARG A 223 9.99 -13.65 12.70
C ARG A 223 10.43 -15.04 12.24
N LYS A 224 9.86 -16.07 12.82
CA LYS A 224 10.13 -17.48 12.47
C LYS A 224 9.61 -17.83 11.08
N ASP A 225 8.38 -17.44 10.76
CA ASP A 225 7.77 -17.70 9.45
C ASP A 225 8.53 -17.01 8.33
N THR A 226 8.94 -15.75 8.56
CA THR A 226 9.76 -14.98 7.63
C THR A 226 11.12 -15.65 7.39
N ALA A 227 11.77 -16.14 8.45
CA ALA A 227 13.05 -16.84 8.37
C ALA A 227 12.94 -18.19 7.66
N LEU A 228 11.84 -18.92 7.83
CA LEU A 228 11.59 -20.19 7.14
C LEU A 228 11.40 -19.98 5.65
N ALA A 229 10.63 -18.97 5.24
CA ALA A 229 10.43 -18.63 3.83
C ALA A 229 11.76 -18.22 3.15
N ALA A 230 12.58 -17.41 3.83
CA ALA A 230 13.90 -17.02 3.33
C ALA A 230 14.90 -18.20 3.22
N ARG A 231 14.83 -19.18 4.15
CA ARG A 231 15.65 -20.41 4.09
C ARG A 231 15.25 -21.31 2.93
N ALA A 232 13.96 -21.53 2.71
CA ALA A 232 13.47 -22.36 1.60
C ALA A 232 14.01 -21.83 0.26
N GLN A 233 14.01 -20.51 0.04
CA GLN A 233 14.55 -19.91 -1.16
C GLN A 233 16.05 -20.10 -1.31
N LYS A 234 16.86 -19.97 -0.23
CA LYS A 234 18.31 -20.22 -0.30
C LYS A 234 18.61 -21.67 -0.73
N THR A 235 17.86 -22.62 -0.24
CA THR A 235 18.03 -24.04 -0.60
C THR A 235 17.73 -24.28 -2.07
N GLU A 236 16.70 -23.66 -2.63
CA GLU A 236 16.36 -23.78 -4.06
C GLU A 236 17.43 -23.16 -4.97
N ILE A 237 17.97 -21.98 -4.59
CA ILE A 237 19.07 -21.34 -5.35
C ILE A 237 20.32 -22.21 -5.36
N ILE A 238 20.68 -22.83 -4.23
CA ILE A 238 21.83 -23.73 -4.14
C ILE A 238 21.60 -24.98 -4.99
N ASN A 239 20.41 -25.53 -4.99
CA ASN A 239 20.07 -26.72 -5.78
C ASN A 239 20.01 -26.44 -7.28
N SER A 240 19.55 -25.25 -7.69
CA SER A 240 19.54 -24.84 -9.10
C SER A 240 20.96 -24.55 -9.64
N ALA A 241 21.85 -24.03 -8.81
CA ALA A 241 23.25 -23.76 -9.15
C ALA A 241 24.13 -25.03 -9.20
N SER A 242 23.68 -26.11 -8.54
CA SER A 242 24.41 -27.38 -8.48
C SER A 242 23.95 -28.44 -9.49
N SER A 243 22.99 -28.12 -10.36
CA SER A 243 22.59 -29.01 -11.46
C SER A 243 23.61 -28.88 -12.60
N PRO A 244 24.44 -29.92 -12.91
CA PRO A 244 25.36 -29.84 -14.01
C PRO A 244 24.58 -29.74 -15.33
N SER A 245 24.99 -28.81 -16.19
CA SER A 245 24.49 -28.71 -17.56
C SER A 245 24.71 -30.06 -18.27
N LYS A 246 23.64 -30.78 -18.54
CA LYS A 246 23.66 -31.88 -19.51
C LYS A 246 23.70 -31.30 -20.91
N ASN A 247 24.87 -30.87 -21.33
CA ASN A 247 25.20 -30.71 -22.73
C ASN A 247 26.64 -31.21 -22.87
N ASP A 248 26.77 -32.48 -23.24
CA ASP A 248 27.85 -33.02 -24.06
C ASP A 248 27.57 -34.52 -24.22
N ALA A 249 26.87 -34.86 -25.31
CA ALA A 249 27.03 -36.09 -26.07
C ALA A 249 26.23 -35.97 -27.38
#